data_a8a3ba696e858f053cf3a3a226b795f3
#
_entry.id   a8a3ba696e858f053cf3a3a226b795f3
#
_cell.length_a   1.000
_cell.length_b   1.000
_cell.length_c   1.000
_cell.angle_alpha   90.00
_cell.angle_beta   90.00
_cell.angle_gamma   90.00
#
_symmetry.space_group_name_H-M   'P 1'
#
loop_
_entity.id
_entity.type
_entity.pdbx_description
1 polymer ?
#
loop_
_entity_poly.entity_id
_entity_poly.type
_entity_poly.pdbx_seq_one_letter_code
_entity_poly.pdbx_strand_id
1 'polypeptide(L)'
;MRFYKEPLFHFILIGLAIFGWFYLVSDEAEPPEEAETITIDSDDIALLRTRFEASWKRQPTDAELQALIDSWTREEILVREARKLGLDRGDQVIRARLARKMEFLTTAIASSVAPEEAVLEEHLAQNADRFTTPTLIAFDQIYLGDAPDPDVVDDTLQALNGGADWSGLGVSSLLVRSMPLTAAGAIDTTFGRGFASQLDGSEPMIWIGPINSGYGQHLVRVTEAKPGYLPPLAEIYDSVLNDWRRATAQDLAQAQYESLAAQYRVETPESAEGGS
;
A
#
# COMPACT_ATOMS: atom_id res chain seq x y z
N MET A 1 49.93 23.71 73.70
CA MET A 1 49.56 23.63 72.28
C MET A 1 48.05 23.46 72.20
N ARG A 2 47.32 24.44 71.66
CA ARG A 2 45.85 24.38 71.62
C ARG A 2 45.40 23.92 70.18
N PHE A 3 45.57 22.62 69.88
CA PHE A 3 45.21 21.96 68.67
C PHE A 3 43.72 22.13 68.27
N TYR A 4 42.85 22.29 69.29
CA TYR A 4 41.39 22.43 69.10
C TYR A 4 40.93 23.77 68.51
N LYS A 5 41.85 24.72 68.26
CA LYS A 5 41.52 26.04 67.67
C LYS A 5 42.01 26.19 66.26
N GLU A 6 42.60 25.15 65.67
CA GLU A 6 43.09 25.22 64.33
C GLU A 6 41.94 24.92 63.30
N PRO A 7 41.75 25.73 62.29
CA PRO A 7 40.71 25.50 61.26
C PRO A 7 40.83 24.12 60.61
N LEU A 8 42.03 23.61 60.45
CA LEU A 8 42.31 22.28 59.86
C LEU A 8 41.72 21.14 60.71
N PHE A 9 41.78 21.27 62.06
CA PHE A 9 41.20 20.25 62.98
C PHE A 9 39.69 20.18 62.83
N HIS A 10 39.00 21.32 62.72
CA HIS A 10 37.56 21.38 62.52
C HIS A 10 37.15 20.84 61.12
N PHE A 11 37.94 21.09 60.10
CA PHE A 11 37.73 20.58 58.79
C PHE A 11 37.80 19.04 58.72
N ILE A 12 38.83 18.46 59.35
CA ILE A 12 38.98 17.00 59.45
C ILE A 12 37.83 16.38 60.26
N LEU A 13 37.39 17.01 61.34
CA LEU A 13 36.32 16.50 62.18
C LEU A 13 34.99 16.55 61.51
N ILE A 14 34.70 17.62 60.74
CA ILE A 14 33.51 17.74 59.91
C ILE A 14 33.53 16.72 58.72
N GLY A 15 34.69 16.53 58.11
CA GLY A 15 34.87 15.52 57.06
C GLY A 15 34.59 14.09 57.54
N LEU A 16 35.14 13.74 58.75
CA LEU A 16 34.87 12.47 59.39
C LEU A 16 33.41 12.30 59.81
N ALA A 17 32.76 13.37 60.29
CA ALA A 17 31.32 13.34 60.62
C ALA A 17 30.45 13.14 59.40
N ILE A 18 30.74 13.81 58.28
CA ILE A 18 30.04 13.63 57.01
C ILE A 18 30.27 12.23 56.44
N PHE A 19 31.50 11.73 56.48
CA PHE A 19 31.84 10.38 56.02
C PHE A 19 31.19 9.30 56.89
N GLY A 20 31.20 9.48 58.23
CA GLY A 20 30.51 8.58 59.17
C GLY A 20 28.99 8.60 58.98
N TRP A 21 28.41 9.81 58.75
CA TRP A 21 26.98 9.93 58.40
C TRP A 21 26.66 9.24 57.08
N PHE A 22 27.47 9.45 56.04
CA PHE A 22 27.33 8.78 54.76
C PHE A 22 27.42 7.27 54.90
N TYR A 23 28.35 6.75 55.69
CA TYR A 23 28.49 5.31 55.95
C TYR A 23 27.29 4.71 56.71
N LEU A 24 26.66 5.49 57.60
CA LEU A 24 25.50 5.06 58.39
C LEU A 24 24.17 5.19 57.60
N VAL A 25 24.10 6.11 56.63
CA VAL A 25 22.90 6.40 55.83
C VAL A 25 22.99 5.74 54.46
N SER A 26 24.20 5.39 53.98
CA SER A 26 24.33 4.53 52.80
C SER A 26 23.79 3.16 53.20
N ASP A 27 22.55 2.89 52.81
CA ASP A 27 21.99 1.54 52.80
C ASP A 27 23.04 0.59 52.20
N GLU A 28 23.14 -0.62 52.76
CA GLU A 28 23.89 -1.72 52.17
C GLU A 28 23.70 -1.69 50.66
N ALA A 29 24.81 -1.73 49.91
CA ALA A 29 24.75 -1.84 48.45
C ALA A 29 23.67 -2.85 48.13
N GLU A 30 22.62 -2.40 47.38
CA GLU A 30 21.58 -3.30 46.93
C GLU A 30 22.25 -4.58 46.43
N PRO A 31 21.80 -5.77 46.92
CA PRO A 31 22.38 -7.01 46.45
C PRO A 31 22.37 -6.95 44.93
N PRO A 32 23.41 -7.40 44.22
CA PRO A 32 23.46 -7.35 42.77
C PRO A 32 22.13 -7.88 42.25
N GLU A 33 21.41 -7.04 41.48
CA GLU A 33 20.13 -7.44 40.88
C GLU A 33 20.26 -8.88 40.42
N GLU A 34 19.39 -9.78 40.91
CA GLU A 34 19.43 -11.19 40.51
C GLU A 34 19.43 -11.19 38.98
N ALA A 35 20.42 -11.84 38.37
CA ALA A 35 20.60 -11.85 36.94
C ALA A 35 19.29 -12.26 36.27
N GLU A 36 18.73 -11.36 35.45
CA GLU A 36 17.51 -11.64 34.74
C GLU A 36 17.68 -12.90 33.88
N THR A 37 16.83 -13.89 34.11
CA THR A 37 16.89 -15.14 33.36
C THR A 37 16.29 -14.93 31.99
N ILE A 38 17.01 -15.31 30.93
CA ILE A 38 16.50 -15.43 29.57
C ILE A 38 16.26 -16.92 29.34
N THR A 39 15.00 -17.30 29.21
CA THR A 39 14.62 -18.69 28.89
C THR A 39 14.37 -18.78 27.39
N ILE A 40 15.01 -19.73 26.75
CA ILE A 40 14.78 -20.10 25.35
C ILE A 40 14.03 -21.43 25.38
N ASP A 41 12.79 -21.42 24.97
CA ASP A 41 11.97 -22.63 25.01
C ASP A 41 12.06 -23.47 23.71
N SER A 42 11.33 -24.58 23.67
CA SER A 42 11.29 -25.46 22.50
C SER A 42 10.70 -24.80 21.26
N ASP A 43 9.78 -23.85 21.44
CA ASP A 43 9.09 -23.18 20.36
C ASP A 43 10.01 -22.13 19.73
N ASP A 44 10.81 -21.43 20.52
CA ASP A 44 11.86 -20.52 20.06
C ASP A 44 12.89 -21.28 19.21
N ILE A 45 13.35 -22.45 19.71
CA ILE A 45 14.29 -23.31 18.96
C ILE A 45 13.68 -23.78 17.65
N ALA A 46 12.41 -24.22 17.66
CA ALA A 46 11.72 -24.65 16.47
C ALA A 46 11.58 -23.51 15.44
N LEU A 47 11.28 -22.30 15.90
CA LEU A 47 11.23 -21.11 15.06
C LEU A 47 12.58 -20.78 14.43
N LEU A 48 13.68 -20.86 15.17
CA LEU A 48 15.04 -20.64 14.66
C LEU A 48 15.38 -21.66 13.56
N ARG A 49 15.04 -22.95 13.77
CA ARG A 49 15.21 -24.02 12.78
C ARG A 49 14.41 -23.74 11.50
N THR A 50 13.13 -23.39 11.65
CA THR A 50 12.23 -23.09 10.52
C THR A 50 12.74 -21.93 9.69
N ARG A 51 13.20 -20.85 10.32
CA ARG A 51 13.76 -19.68 9.62
C ARG A 51 15.05 -20.03 8.85
N PHE A 52 15.91 -20.83 9.46
CA PHE A 52 17.13 -21.31 8.81
C PHE A 52 16.79 -22.17 7.59
N GLU A 53 15.87 -23.14 7.74
CA GLU A 53 15.44 -24.03 6.65
C GLU A 53 14.77 -23.25 5.51
N ALA A 54 13.97 -22.24 5.81
CA ALA A 54 13.36 -21.38 4.79
C ALA A 54 14.40 -20.68 3.90
N SER A 55 15.54 -20.29 4.48
CA SER A 55 16.61 -19.59 3.78
C SER A 55 17.60 -20.55 3.10
N TRP A 56 18.03 -21.61 3.79
CA TRP A 56 19.08 -22.52 3.35
C TRP A 56 18.60 -23.83 2.73
N LYS A 57 17.27 -24.07 2.76
CA LYS A 57 16.60 -25.29 2.24
C LYS A 57 17.15 -26.60 2.83
N ARG A 58 17.70 -26.55 4.03
CA ARG A 58 18.16 -27.68 4.84
C ARG A 58 18.08 -27.38 6.32
N GLN A 59 18.12 -28.37 7.16
CA GLN A 59 18.21 -28.22 8.61
C GLN A 59 19.60 -27.66 9.03
N PRO A 60 19.66 -26.83 10.11
CA PRO A 60 20.93 -26.40 10.68
C PRO A 60 21.65 -27.58 11.33
N THR A 61 22.97 -27.56 11.27
CA THR A 61 23.83 -28.42 12.13
C THR A 61 23.76 -27.94 13.56
N ASP A 62 24.25 -28.76 14.53
CA ASP A 62 24.25 -28.36 15.95
C ASP A 62 25.07 -27.11 16.19
N ALA A 63 26.20 -26.93 15.51
CA ALA A 63 27.01 -25.73 15.62
C ALA A 63 26.33 -24.50 15.05
N GLU A 64 25.62 -24.63 13.93
CA GLU A 64 24.82 -23.55 13.32
C GLU A 64 23.63 -23.19 14.21
N LEU A 65 22.96 -24.18 14.79
CA LEU A 65 21.87 -23.94 15.74
C LEU A 65 22.36 -23.19 16.97
N GLN A 66 23.52 -23.59 17.52
CA GLN A 66 24.11 -22.88 18.67
C GLN A 66 24.43 -21.42 18.33
N ALA A 67 25.00 -21.17 17.14
CA ALA A 67 25.26 -19.80 16.68
C ALA A 67 23.97 -18.96 16.51
N LEU A 68 22.85 -19.58 16.08
CA LEU A 68 21.56 -18.92 16.01
C LEU A 68 21.01 -18.58 17.40
N ILE A 69 21.15 -19.49 18.37
CA ILE A 69 20.77 -19.28 19.77
C ILE A 69 21.59 -18.14 20.37
N ASP A 70 22.91 -18.14 20.17
CA ASP A 70 23.80 -17.10 20.68
C ASP A 70 23.43 -15.72 20.08
N SER A 71 23.14 -15.68 18.79
CA SER A 71 22.70 -14.45 18.11
C SER A 71 21.36 -13.95 18.62
N TRP A 72 20.39 -14.84 18.82
CA TRP A 72 19.08 -14.52 19.37
C TRP A 72 19.20 -14.01 20.81
N THR A 73 20.00 -14.69 21.65
CA THR A 73 20.25 -14.27 23.04
C THR A 73 20.85 -12.87 23.08
N ARG A 74 21.83 -12.58 22.21
CA ARG A 74 22.43 -11.25 22.12
C ARG A 74 21.40 -10.18 21.75
N GLU A 75 20.53 -10.47 20.76
CA GLU A 75 19.46 -9.56 20.37
C GLU A 75 18.50 -9.30 21.54
N GLU A 76 18.08 -10.34 22.26
CA GLU A 76 17.15 -10.23 23.38
C GLU A 76 17.74 -9.38 24.53
N ILE A 77 19.02 -9.59 24.87
CA ILE A 77 19.72 -8.76 25.86
C ILE A 77 19.69 -7.28 25.43
N LEU A 78 20.07 -7.00 24.20
CA LEU A 78 20.10 -5.62 23.69
C LEU A 78 18.71 -4.97 23.67
N VAL A 79 17.68 -5.75 23.33
CA VAL A 79 16.28 -5.26 23.31
C VAL A 79 15.79 -4.95 24.73
N ARG A 80 16.09 -5.80 25.72
CA ARG A 80 15.74 -5.55 27.12
C ARG A 80 16.43 -4.29 27.65
N GLU A 81 17.73 -4.16 27.44
CA GLU A 81 18.47 -2.97 27.86
C GLU A 81 17.99 -1.70 27.15
N ALA A 82 17.71 -1.77 25.83
CA ALA A 82 17.15 -0.64 25.10
C ALA A 82 15.80 -0.17 25.68
N ARG A 83 14.94 -1.12 26.09
CA ARG A 83 13.65 -0.81 26.72
C ARG A 83 13.83 -0.20 28.12
N LYS A 84 14.78 -0.71 28.93
CA LYS A 84 15.12 -0.10 30.24
C LYS A 84 15.56 1.36 30.06
N LEU A 85 16.35 1.64 29.02
CA LEU A 85 16.79 3.00 28.67
C LEU A 85 15.69 3.85 27.99
N GLY A 86 14.53 3.27 27.69
CA GLY A 86 13.43 3.98 27.05
C GLY A 86 13.67 4.34 25.58
N LEU A 87 14.59 3.66 24.89
CA LEU A 87 14.94 3.94 23.48
C LEU A 87 13.80 3.61 22.51
N ASP A 88 12.81 2.84 22.93
CA ASP A 88 11.59 2.52 22.17
C ASP A 88 10.54 3.63 22.28
N ARG A 89 10.66 4.54 23.26
CA ARG A 89 9.67 5.58 23.51
C ARG A 89 9.80 6.72 22.51
N GLY A 90 8.71 7.01 21.82
CA GLY A 90 8.68 8.10 20.83
C GLY A 90 9.33 7.75 19.48
N ASP A 91 9.94 6.57 19.33
CA ASP A 91 10.48 6.14 18.04
C ASP A 91 9.36 5.83 17.05
N GLN A 92 9.32 6.60 15.96
CA GLN A 92 8.29 6.48 14.91
C GLN A 92 8.38 5.16 14.14
N VAL A 93 9.56 4.57 14.00
CA VAL A 93 9.76 3.30 13.29
C VAL A 93 9.18 2.15 14.12
N ILE A 94 9.46 2.13 15.42
CA ILE A 94 8.92 1.14 16.35
C ILE A 94 7.40 1.26 16.42
N ARG A 95 6.88 2.49 16.57
CA ARG A 95 5.43 2.76 16.59
C ARG A 95 4.73 2.28 15.31
N ALA A 96 5.27 2.64 14.14
CA ALA A 96 4.71 2.20 12.86
C ALA A 96 4.78 0.68 12.68
N ARG A 97 5.82 0.02 13.21
CA ARG A 97 5.94 -1.43 13.16
C ARG A 97 4.94 -2.14 14.06
N LEU A 98 4.68 -1.62 15.25
CA LEU A 98 3.66 -2.15 16.18
C LEU A 98 2.25 -1.97 15.60
N ALA A 99 1.93 -0.80 15.06
CA ALA A 99 0.64 -0.54 14.40
C ALA A 99 0.41 -1.53 13.24
N ARG A 100 1.39 -1.70 12.35
CA ARG A 100 1.30 -2.68 11.25
C ARG A 100 1.16 -4.13 11.72
N LYS A 101 1.76 -4.51 12.85
CA LYS A 101 1.56 -5.85 13.43
C LYS A 101 0.12 -6.03 13.91
N MET A 102 -0.49 -5.00 14.52
CA MET A 102 -1.90 -5.05 14.94
C MET A 102 -2.83 -5.16 13.73
N GLU A 103 -2.60 -4.38 12.68
CA GLU A 103 -3.35 -4.47 11.42
C GLU A 103 -3.23 -5.86 10.79
N PHE A 104 -2.03 -6.44 10.80
CA PHE A 104 -1.80 -7.77 10.23
C PHE A 104 -2.56 -8.88 10.96
N LEU A 105 -2.71 -8.81 12.29
CA LEU A 105 -3.48 -9.79 13.05
C LEU A 105 -4.95 -9.85 12.58
N THR A 106 -5.52 -8.71 12.23
CA THR A 106 -6.89 -8.61 11.74
C THR A 106 -7.03 -9.17 10.32
N THR A 107 -6.09 -8.81 9.43
CA THR A 107 -6.10 -9.29 8.04
C THR A 107 -5.84 -10.79 7.92
N ALA A 108 -5.07 -11.38 8.83
CA ALA A 108 -4.82 -12.82 8.85
C ALA A 108 -6.11 -13.62 9.12
N ILE A 109 -7.02 -13.10 9.93
CA ILE A 109 -8.33 -13.74 10.19
C ILE A 109 -9.18 -13.71 8.92
N ALA A 110 -9.24 -12.57 8.22
CA ALA A 110 -10.01 -12.46 6.97
C ALA A 110 -9.52 -13.39 5.87
N SER A 111 -8.19 -13.60 5.77
CA SER A 111 -7.61 -14.47 4.74
C SER A 111 -7.89 -15.96 4.96
N SER A 112 -8.24 -16.36 6.18
CA SER A 112 -8.57 -17.76 6.52
C SER A 112 -10.03 -18.13 6.22
N VAL A 113 -10.89 -17.16 5.92
CA VAL A 113 -12.30 -17.40 5.61
C VAL A 113 -12.42 -17.84 4.14
N ALA A 114 -13.08 -18.98 3.93
CA ALA A 114 -13.49 -19.42 2.61
C ALA A 114 -14.95 -18.98 2.41
N PRO A 115 -15.25 -18.01 1.52
CA PRO A 115 -16.63 -17.62 1.25
C PRO A 115 -17.37 -18.69 0.48
N GLU A 116 -18.68 -18.76 0.68
CA GLU A 116 -19.56 -19.55 -0.17
C GLU A 116 -19.65 -18.89 -1.56
N GLU A 117 -19.93 -19.68 -2.60
CA GLU A 117 -20.00 -19.21 -3.98
C GLU A 117 -21.04 -18.08 -4.16
N ALA A 118 -22.18 -18.18 -3.48
CA ALA A 118 -23.21 -17.14 -3.51
C ALA A 118 -22.72 -15.77 -3.01
N VAL A 119 -21.80 -15.76 -2.03
CA VAL A 119 -21.20 -14.51 -1.53
C VAL A 119 -20.29 -13.87 -2.59
N LEU A 120 -19.58 -14.69 -3.35
CA LEU A 120 -18.74 -14.21 -4.45
C LEU A 120 -19.57 -13.73 -5.64
N GLU A 121 -20.68 -14.38 -5.95
CA GLU A 121 -21.63 -13.93 -6.97
C GLU A 121 -22.23 -12.57 -6.60
N GLU A 122 -22.64 -12.39 -5.35
CA GLU A 122 -23.14 -11.12 -4.86
C GLU A 122 -22.06 -10.03 -4.93
N HIS A 123 -20.84 -10.34 -4.48
CA HIS A 123 -19.71 -9.41 -4.57
C HIS A 123 -19.41 -9.00 -6.01
N LEU A 124 -19.41 -9.94 -6.94
CA LEU A 124 -19.24 -9.70 -8.36
C LEU A 124 -20.33 -8.78 -8.91
N ALA A 125 -21.59 -9.03 -8.56
CA ALA A 125 -22.73 -8.22 -9.00
C ALA A 125 -22.65 -6.77 -8.46
N GLN A 126 -22.29 -6.60 -7.18
CA GLN A 126 -22.14 -5.29 -6.55
C GLN A 126 -20.95 -4.48 -7.07
N ASN A 127 -19.93 -5.15 -7.61
CA ASN A 127 -18.69 -4.55 -8.09
C ASN A 127 -18.45 -4.80 -9.59
N ALA A 128 -19.53 -4.96 -10.36
CA ALA A 128 -19.47 -5.35 -11.78
C ALA A 128 -18.53 -4.48 -12.61
N ASP A 129 -18.50 -3.17 -12.37
CA ASP A 129 -17.62 -2.21 -13.09
C ASP A 129 -16.13 -2.54 -12.97
N ARG A 130 -15.73 -3.17 -11.87
CA ARG A 130 -14.32 -3.54 -11.60
C ARG A 130 -13.88 -4.78 -12.36
N PHE A 131 -14.84 -5.63 -12.75
CA PHE A 131 -14.61 -6.93 -13.37
C PHE A 131 -15.02 -6.96 -14.84
N THR A 132 -15.77 -5.94 -15.29
CA THR A 132 -16.16 -5.82 -16.70
C THR A 132 -14.92 -5.61 -17.56
N THR A 133 -14.76 -6.44 -18.58
CA THR A 133 -13.70 -6.28 -19.58
C THR A 133 -13.93 -4.98 -20.35
N PRO A 134 -12.87 -4.25 -20.74
CA PRO A 134 -13.04 -3.02 -21.50
C PRO A 134 -13.57 -3.29 -22.90
N THR A 135 -14.35 -2.36 -23.44
CA THR A 135 -14.66 -2.32 -24.88
C THR A 135 -13.37 -2.20 -25.67
N LEU A 136 -13.20 -3.04 -26.69
CA LEU A 136 -12.07 -2.98 -27.63
C LEU A 136 -12.57 -2.47 -28.97
N ILE A 137 -11.84 -1.50 -29.55
CA ILE A 137 -12.22 -0.87 -30.84
C ILE A 137 -10.97 -0.87 -31.72
N ALA A 138 -11.15 -1.30 -32.99
CA ALA A 138 -10.20 -1.09 -34.08
C ALA A 138 -10.80 -0.10 -35.06
N PHE A 139 -10.01 0.85 -35.54
CA PHE A 139 -10.51 1.87 -36.43
C PHE A 139 -9.41 2.45 -37.35
N ASP A 140 -9.83 2.97 -38.50
CA ASP A 140 -9.03 3.86 -39.33
C ASP A 140 -9.43 5.30 -39.06
N GLN A 141 -8.47 6.23 -39.15
CA GLN A 141 -8.74 7.65 -38.97
C GLN A 141 -8.03 8.54 -40.00
N ILE A 142 -8.64 9.66 -40.27
CA ILE A 142 -8.11 10.76 -41.06
C ILE A 142 -8.13 12.02 -40.18
N TYR A 143 -6.96 12.58 -39.89
CA TYR A 143 -6.86 13.84 -39.18
C TYR A 143 -7.12 15.01 -40.08
N LEU A 144 -8.03 15.91 -39.69
CA LEU A 144 -8.46 17.05 -40.48
C LEU A 144 -7.87 18.40 -40.04
N GLY A 145 -7.13 18.40 -38.89
CA GLY A 145 -6.64 19.61 -38.25
C GLY A 145 -7.58 20.13 -37.15
N ASP A 146 -7.24 21.30 -36.58
CA ASP A 146 -7.96 21.88 -35.44
C ASP A 146 -9.31 22.46 -35.81
N ALA A 147 -9.44 23.09 -36.97
CA ALA A 147 -10.66 23.76 -37.44
C ALA A 147 -10.81 23.59 -38.95
N PRO A 148 -11.17 22.39 -39.44
CA PRO A 148 -11.39 22.18 -40.85
C PRO A 148 -12.67 22.91 -41.32
N ASP A 149 -12.69 23.26 -42.60
CA ASP A 149 -13.89 23.84 -43.24
C ASP A 149 -15.03 22.80 -43.25
N PRO A 150 -16.21 23.09 -42.67
CA PRO A 150 -17.29 22.16 -42.56
C PRO A 150 -17.74 21.60 -43.94
N ASP A 151 -17.77 22.44 -44.99
CA ASP A 151 -18.16 21.98 -46.33
C ASP A 151 -17.17 20.94 -46.89
N VAL A 152 -15.87 21.14 -46.62
CA VAL A 152 -14.81 20.18 -47.00
C VAL A 152 -14.93 18.87 -46.22
N VAL A 153 -15.32 18.96 -44.94
CA VAL A 153 -15.52 17.77 -44.08
C VAL A 153 -16.69 16.92 -44.65
N ASP A 154 -17.81 17.57 -44.95
CA ASP A 154 -19.00 16.90 -45.46
C ASP A 154 -18.76 16.27 -46.87
N ASP A 155 -18.12 16.99 -47.77
CA ASP A 155 -17.76 16.51 -49.11
C ASP A 155 -16.80 15.29 -49.00
N THR A 156 -15.80 15.39 -48.10
CA THR A 156 -14.84 14.30 -47.88
C THR A 156 -15.53 13.05 -47.29
N LEU A 157 -16.42 13.26 -46.31
CA LEU A 157 -17.19 12.16 -45.71
C LEU A 157 -18.09 11.47 -46.72
N GLN A 158 -18.77 12.23 -47.57
CA GLN A 158 -19.59 11.68 -48.64
C GLN A 158 -18.77 10.89 -49.66
N ALA A 159 -17.61 11.42 -50.09
CA ALA A 159 -16.73 10.75 -51.03
C ALA A 159 -16.19 9.43 -50.45
N LEU A 160 -15.79 9.42 -49.20
CA LEU A 160 -15.29 8.24 -48.49
C LEU A 160 -16.35 7.14 -48.37
N ASN A 161 -17.58 7.50 -48.03
CA ASN A 161 -18.68 6.56 -47.95
C ASN A 161 -19.14 6.12 -49.36
N GLY A 162 -18.79 6.89 -50.41
CA GLY A 162 -18.92 6.49 -51.82
C GLY A 162 -17.78 5.59 -52.33
N GLY A 163 -16.80 5.23 -51.50
CA GLY A 163 -15.71 4.31 -51.82
C GLY A 163 -14.41 4.97 -52.31
N ALA A 164 -14.23 6.28 -52.08
CA ALA A 164 -12.97 6.97 -52.39
C ALA A 164 -11.80 6.41 -51.57
N ASP A 165 -10.60 6.45 -52.17
CA ASP A 165 -9.37 6.07 -51.47
C ASP A 165 -9.05 7.10 -50.38
N TRP A 166 -8.90 6.64 -49.15
CA TRP A 166 -8.59 7.45 -47.97
C TRP A 166 -7.10 7.60 -47.66
N SER A 167 -6.24 6.82 -48.35
CA SER A 167 -4.82 6.71 -48.03
C SER A 167 -4.06 8.02 -48.16
N GLY A 168 -4.46 8.91 -49.05
CA GLY A 168 -3.86 10.22 -49.30
C GLY A 168 -4.59 11.39 -48.65
N LEU A 169 -5.70 11.19 -47.98
CA LEU A 169 -6.53 12.25 -47.42
C LEU A 169 -6.06 12.67 -46.01
N GLY A 170 -6.40 13.91 -45.64
CA GLY A 170 -6.15 14.51 -44.35
C GLY A 170 -4.86 15.30 -44.22
N VAL A 171 -4.63 15.86 -43.03
CA VAL A 171 -3.44 16.63 -42.67
C VAL A 171 -2.37 15.67 -42.11
N SER A 172 -1.12 15.91 -42.49
CA SER A 172 0.00 15.13 -41.96
C SER A 172 0.13 15.29 -40.44
N SER A 173 0.17 14.18 -39.72
CA SER A 173 0.31 14.14 -38.28
C SER A 173 1.17 12.95 -37.85
N LEU A 174 1.57 12.92 -36.56
CA LEU A 174 2.26 11.78 -35.95
C LEU A 174 1.28 10.71 -35.44
N LEU A 175 -0.02 10.94 -35.56
CA LEU A 175 -1.02 9.99 -35.12
C LEU A 175 -1.08 8.77 -36.08
N VAL A 176 -1.26 7.61 -35.49
CA VAL A 176 -1.45 6.37 -36.27
C VAL A 176 -2.73 6.47 -37.09
N ARG A 177 -2.66 6.12 -38.37
CA ARG A 177 -3.84 6.16 -39.26
C ARG A 177 -4.78 4.98 -39.06
N SER A 178 -4.24 3.84 -38.62
CA SER A 178 -5.02 2.64 -38.32
C SER A 178 -4.69 2.18 -36.91
N MET A 179 -5.69 2.10 -36.05
CA MET A 179 -5.59 1.61 -34.68
C MET A 179 -6.05 0.14 -34.68
N PRO A 180 -5.19 -0.79 -34.23
CA PRO A 180 -5.62 -2.18 -34.05
C PRO A 180 -6.61 -2.29 -32.90
N LEU A 181 -7.19 -3.46 -32.70
CA LEU A 181 -8.13 -3.72 -31.61
C LEU A 181 -7.54 -3.34 -30.25
N THR A 182 -7.97 -2.20 -29.72
CA THR A 182 -7.37 -1.51 -28.59
C THR A 182 -8.46 -1.14 -27.58
N ALA A 183 -8.15 -1.21 -26.29
CA ALA A 183 -9.06 -0.84 -25.21
C ALA A 183 -9.43 0.65 -25.27
N ALA A 184 -10.71 0.97 -25.06
CA ALA A 184 -11.25 2.34 -25.12
C ALA A 184 -10.45 3.34 -24.28
N GLY A 185 -10.02 2.96 -23.06
CA GLY A 185 -9.19 3.81 -22.21
C GLY A 185 -7.79 4.09 -22.76
N ALA A 186 -7.19 3.16 -23.53
CA ALA A 186 -5.92 3.38 -24.20
C ALA A 186 -6.07 4.27 -25.44
N ILE A 187 -7.21 4.16 -26.14
CA ILE A 187 -7.58 5.07 -27.22
C ILE A 187 -7.73 6.49 -26.68
N ASP A 188 -8.45 6.66 -25.59
CA ASP A 188 -8.61 7.95 -24.91
C ASP A 188 -7.28 8.54 -24.42
N THR A 189 -6.34 7.70 -24.00
CA THR A 189 -5.00 8.16 -23.65
C THR A 189 -4.24 8.74 -24.84
N THR A 190 -4.48 8.18 -26.04
CA THR A 190 -3.81 8.58 -27.29
C THR A 190 -4.48 9.78 -27.93
N PHE A 191 -5.82 9.80 -28.02
CA PHE A 191 -6.58 10.79 -28.77
C PHE A 191 -7.23 11.87 -27.91
N GLY A 192 -7.27 11.67 -26.59
CA GLY A 192 -7.95 12.55 -25.64
C GLY A 192 -9.20 11.90 -25.05
N ARG A 193 -9.50 12.28 -23.80
CA ARG A 193 -10.63 11.74 -23.04
C ARG A 193 -11.94 11.87 -23.79
N GLY A 194 -12.69 10.78 -23.89
CA GLY A 194 -14.01 10.74 -24.53
C GLY A 194 -13.95 10.56 -26.05
N PHE A 195 -12.79 10.33 -26.63
CA PHE A 195 -12.68 10.03 -28.05
C PHE A 195 -13.33 8.67 -28.37
N ALA A 196 -12.99 7.63 -27.60
CA ALA A 196 -13.54 6.29 -27.81
C ALA A 196 -15.06 6.25 -27.65
N SER A 197 -15.62 7.01 -26.70
CA SER A 197 -17.08 7.05 -26.51
C SER A 197 -17.85 7.67 -27.66
N GLN A 198 -17.23 8.53 -28.48
CA GLN A 198 -17.85 9.08 -29.68
C GLN A 198 -17.97 8.01 -30.81
N LEU A 199 -17.26 6.89 -30.67
CA LEU A 199 -17.30 5.77 -31.62
C LEU A 199 -18.32 4.70 -31.22
N ASP A 200 -18.92 4.81 -30.02
CA ASP A 200 -19.90 3.84 -29.53
C ASP A 200 -21.13 3.79 -30.43
N GLY A 201 -21.57 2.57 -30.78
CA GLY A 201 -22.73 2.35 -31.64
C GLY A 201 -22.51 2.69 -33.11
N SER A 202 -21.30 3.05 -33.53
CA SER A 202 -20.99 3.30 -34.94
C SER A 202 -21.12 2.02 -35.78
N GLU A 203 -21.73 2.14 -36.97
CA GLU A 203 -21.79 1.04 -37.90
C GLU A 203 -20.39 0.70 -38.43
N PRO A 204 -19.96 -0.58 -38.38
CA PRO A 204 -18.67 -0.97 -38.92
C PRO A 204 -18.51 -0.65 -40.40
N MET A 205 -17.29 -0.28 -40.78
CA MET A 205 -16.88 0.04 -42.16
C MET A 205 -17.50 1.30 -42.73
N ILE A 206 -18.23 2.10 -41.98
CA ILE A 206 -18.76 3.40 -42.38
C ILE A 206 -17.91 4.51 -41.78
N TRP A 207 -17.54 5.51 -42.60
CA TRP A 207 -16.88 6.71 -42.13
C TRP A 207 -17.86 7.62 -41.42
N ILE A 208 -17.50 8.07 -40.26
CA ILE A 208 -18.25 9.00 -39.41
C ILE A 208 -17.38 10.18 -39.00
N GLY A 209 -18.02 11.27 -38.65
CA GLY A 209 -17.32 12.45 -38.14
C GLY A 209 -18.06 13.75 -38.42
N PRO A 210 -17.48 14.87 -38.06
CA PRO A 210 -16.16 14.99 -37.39
C PRO A 210 -16.16 14.51 -35.93
N ILE A 211 -15.15 13.72 -35.55
CA ILE A 211 -14.91 13.24 -34.19
C ILE A 211 -13.84 14.12 -33.57
N ASN A 212 -14.12 14.63 -32.37
CA ASN A 212 -13.19 15.52 -31.67
C ASN A 212 -12.15 14.74 -30.85
N SER A 213 -10.89 15.21 -30.92
CA SER A 213 -9.78 14.70 -30.15
C SER A 213 -9.06 15.84 -29.42
N GLY A 214 -8.04 15.52 -28.61
CA GLY A 214 -7.11 16.52 -28.06
C GLY A 214 -6.23 17.22 -29.09
N TYR A 215 -6.24 16.79 -30.34
CA TYR A 215 -5.42 17.31 -31.44
C TYR A 215 -6.24 18.04 -32.50
N GLY A 216 -7.56 17.98 -32.45
CA GLY A 216 -8.47 18.54 -33.44
C GLY A 216 -9.52 17.55 -33.90
N GLN A 217 -9.93 17.63 -35.17
CA GLN A 217 -11.05 16.86 -35.74
C GLN A 217 -10.57 15.72 -36.63
N HIS A 218 -11.32 14.63 -36.61
CA HIS A 218 -11.04 13.40 -37.37
C HIS A 218 -12.27 12.89 -38.08
N LEU A 219 -12.06 12.24 -39.23
CA LEU A 219 -13.02 11.26 -39.75
C LEU A 219 -12.53 9.88 -39.31
N VAL A 220 -13.45 9.05 -38.83
CA VAL A 220 -13.13 7.74 -38.27
C VAL A 220 -14.02 6.68 -38.92
N ARG A 221 -13.43 5.51 -39.16
CA ARG A 221 -14.13 4.31 -39.61
C ARG A 221 -13.84 3.17 -38.68
N VAL A 222 -14.81 2.75 -37.88
CA VAL A 222 -14.67 1.57 -37.04
C VAL A 222 -14.57 0.33 -37.93
N THR A 223 -13.49 -0.43 -37.76
CA THR A 223 -13.28 -1.67 -38.54
C THR A 223 -13.70 -2.91 -37.76
N GLU A 224 -13.54 -2.89 -36.46
CA GLU A 224 -13.96 -3.95 -35.51
C GLU A 224 -14.29 -3.35 -34.17
N ALA A 225 -15.35 -3.81 -33.53
CA ALA A 225 -15.67 -3.46 -32.16
C ALA A 225 -16.06 -4.71 -31.36
N LYS A 226 -15.48 -4.86 -30.16
CA LYS A 226 -15.86 -5.91 -29.21
C LYS A 226 -16.36 -5.21 -27.96
N PRO A 227 -17.66 -5.27 -27.66
CA PRO A 227 -18.19 -4.66 -26.44
C PRO A 227 -17.55 -5.31 -25.21
N GLY A 228 -17.33 -4.51 -24.16
CA GLY A 228 -16.98 -5.02 -22.85
C GLY A 228 -18.10 -5.92 -22.31
N TYR A 229 -17.74 -6.92 -21.56
CA TYR A 229 -18.70 -7.81 -20.91
C TYR A 229 -18.23 -8.17 -19.50
N LEU A 230 -19.18 -8.46 -18.62
CA LEU A 230 -18.89 -9.00 -17.30
C LEU A 230 -18.70 -10.52 -17.42
N PRO A 231 -17.48 -11.06 -17.20
CA PRO A 231 -17.27 -12.49 -17.26
C PRO A 231 -18.05 -13.20 -16.14
N PRO A 232 -18.54 -14.42 -16.36
CA PRO A 232 -19.16 -15.21 -15.31
C PRO A 232 -18.13 -15.54 -14.22
N LEU A 233 -18.60 -15.74 -12.97
CA LEU A 233 -17.73 -16.01 -11.82
C LEU A 233 -16.74 -17.14 -12.09
N ALA A 234 -17.15 -18.20 -12.77
CA ALA A 234 -16.30 -19.36 -13.07
C ALA A 234 -15.03 -19.01 -13.87
N GLU A 235 -15.06 -17.97 -14.71
CA GLU A 235 -13.92 -17.55 -15.51
C GLU A 235 -12.94 -16.65 -14.72
N ILE A 236 -13.46 -15.91 -13.73
CA ILE A 236 -12.70 -14.91 -12.97
C ILE A 236 -12.71 -15.17 -11.45
N TYR A 237 -12.98 -16.42 -11.05
CA TYR A 237 -13.14 -16.82 -9.66
C TYR A 237 -12.02 -16.32 -8.75
N ASP A 238 -10.76 -16.56 -9.12
CA ASP A 238 -9.61 -16.13 -8.31
C ASP A 238 -9.50 -14.61 -8.19
N SER A 239 -9.88 -13.89 -9.24
CA SER A 239 -9.88 -12.43 -9.23
C SER A 239 -10.92 -11.88 -8.27
N VAL A 240 -12.15 -12.42 -8.33
CA VAL A 240 -13.26 -12.04 -7.45
C VAL A 240 -12.98 -12.43 -6.01
N LEU A 241 -12.45 -13.64 -5.77
CA LEU A 241 -12.07 -14.12 -4.45
C LEU A 241 -11.01 -13.22 -3.80
N ASN A 242 -9.98 -12.85 -4.55
CA ASN A 242 -8.91 -11.99 -4.04
C ASN A 242 -9.42 -10.57 -3.75
N ASP A 243 -10.31 -10.05 -4.56
CA ASP A 243 -10.93 -8.75 -4.36
C ASP A 243 -11.86 -8.76 -3.14
N TRP A 244 -12.71 -9.77 -3.02
CA TRP A 244 -13.58 -9.99 -1.86
C TRP A 244 -12.78 -10.12 -0.55
N ARG A 245 -11.70 -10.91 -0.56
CA ARG A 245 -10.83 -11.05 0.61
C ARG A 245 -10.22 -9.74 1.03
N ARG A 246 -9.81 -8.91 0.08
CA ARG A 246 -9.26 -7.58 0.34
C ARG A 246 -10.31 -6.65 0.95
N ALA A 247 -11.50 -6.61 0.37
CA ALA A 247 -12.61 -5.82 0.88
C ALA A 247 -12.99 -6.25 2.31
N THR A 248 -13.21 -7.55 2.51
CA THR A 248 -13.55 -8.13 3.84
C THR A 248 -12.45 -7.85 4.88
N ALA A 249 -11.16 -7.93 4.49
CA ALA A 249 -10.06 -7.61 5.39
C ALA A 249 -10.06 -6.14 5.79
N GLN A 250 -10.38 -5.23 4.88
CA GLN A 250 -10.50 -3.80 5.17
C GLN A 250 -11.67 -3.51 6.11
N ASP A 251 -12.83 -4.12 5.87
CA ASP A 251 -14.03 -3.95 6.70
C ASP A 251 -13.80 -4.47 8.12
N LEU A 252 -13.17 -5.65 8.26
CA LEU A 252 -12.82 -6.20 9.57
C LEU A 252 -11.79 -5.35 10.30
N ALA A 253 -10.78 -4.83 9.59
CA ALA A 253 -9.78 -3.94 10.18
C ALA A 253 -10.42 -2.64 10.66
N GLN A 254 -11.34 -2.07 9.89
CA GLN A 254 -12.06 -0.87 10.27
C GLN A 254 -12.97 -1.11 11.49
N ALA A 255 -13.74 -2.20 11.48
CA ALA A 255 -14.63 -2.56 12.60
C ALA A 255 -13.83 -2.81 13.89
N GLN A 256 -12.69 -3.47 13.80
CA GLN A 256 -11.80 -3.68 14.94
C GLN A 256 -11.20 -2.37 15.44
N TYR A 257 -10.75 -1.50 14.54
CA TYR A 257 -10.25 -0.18 14.92
C TYR A 257 -11.32 0.63 15.65
N GLU A 258 -12.56 0.66 15.16
CA GLU A 258 -13.67 1.35 15.80
C GLU A 258 -13.97 0.80 17.20
N SER A 259 -13.97 -0.52 17.34
CA SER A 259 -14.12 -1.19 18.63
C SER A 259 -13.00 -0.84 19.62
N LEU A 260 -11.76 -0.75 19.15
CA LEU A 260 -10.64 -0.30 19.97
C LEU A 260 -10.74 1.19 20.28
N ALA A 261 -11.02 2.02 19.28
CA ALA A 261 -11.12 3.48 19.41
C ALA A 261 -12.19 3.90 20.43
N ALA A 262 -13.29 3.15 20.51
CA ALA A 262 -14.34 3.40 21.50
C ALA A 262 -13.89 3.30 22.98
N GLN A 263 -12.74 2.66 23.22
CA GLN A 263 -12.15 2.53 24.55
C GLN A 263 -11.26 3.73 24.93
N TYR A 264 -11.00 4.65 23.98
CA TYR A 264 -10.11 5.80 24.17
C TYR A 264 -10.89 7.11 24.02
N ARG A 265 -10.56 8.06 24.88
CA ARG A 265 -10.97 9.47 24.71
C ARG A 265 -9.80 10.22 24.10
N VAL A 266 -10.02 10.83 22.94
CA VAL A 266 -9.03 11.69 22.29
C VAL A 266 -9.29 13.14 22.72
N GLU A 267 -8.31 13.75 23.39
CA GLU A 267 -8.32 15.17 23.73
C GLU A 267 -7.27 15.88 22.86
N THR A 268 -7.73 16.86 22.09
CA THR A 268 -6.84 17.73 21.30
C THR A 268 -6.76 19.10 22.00
N PRO A 269 -5.60 19.80 21.99
CA PRO A 269 -5.57 21.19 22.43
C PRO A 269 -6.60 21.97 21.60
N GLU A 270 -7.50 22.71 22.26
CA GLU A 270 -8.36 23.66 21.53
C GLU A 270 -7.45 24.58 20.72
N SER A 271 -7.71 24.67 19.43
CA SER A 271 -7.04 25.65 18.57
C SER A 271 -7.28 27.01 19.19
N ALA A 272 -6.21 27.66 19.61
CA ALA A 272 -6.22 29.04 20.14
C ALA A 272 -6.51 30.05 19.00
N GLU A 273 -7.64 29.88 18.31
CA GLU A 273 -8.17 30.79 17.31
C GLU A 273 -9.53 31.30 17.78
N GLY A 274 -9.51 32.30 18.60
CA GLY A 274 -10.71 32.98 19.10
C GLY A 274 -10.40 34.14 20.02
N GLY A 275 -9.48 35.04 19.62
CA GLY A 275 -9.16 36.19 20.44
C GLY A 275 -8.39 37.26 19.69
N SER A 276 -9.07 38.01 18.82
CA SER A 276 -8.71 39.40 18.49
C SER A 276 -9.93 40.13 17.97
#